data_2d537d0df33f3bf2a9829f2bc88a1c76
#
_entry.id   2d537d0df33f3bf2a9829f2bc88a1c76
#
_cell.length_a   1.000
_cell.length_b   1.000
_cell.length_c   1.000
_cell.angle_alpha   90.00
_cell.angle_beta   90.00
_cell.angle_gamma   90.00
#
_symmetry.space_group_name_H-M   'P 1'
#
loop_
_entity.id
_entity.type
_entity.pdbx_description
1 polymer ?
#
loop_
_entity_poly.entity_id
_entity_poly.type
_entity_poly.pdbx_seq_one_letter_code
_entity_poly.pdbx_strand_id
1 'polypeptide(L)'
;MLERLFKLKENNTNTRTEVVSGLITFFSMSYILVVNPAVLSAAGVPLDRVFTATIIAILVGTLIMALAANYPIVVAPGMGINSYFATLAATSGYNYKTLLATCFLGAVIFVILSATKFR
;
A
#
# COMPACT_ATOMS: atom_id res chain seq x y z
N MET A 1 20.48 -17.71 -9.33
CA MET A 1 20.10 -16.31 -9.54
C MET A 1 19.18 -15.78 -8.45
N LEU A 2 18.08 -16.45 -8.13
CA LEU A 2 17.17 -16.11 -7.03
C LEU A 2 17.82 -16.10 -5.66
N GLU A 3 18.72 -17.02 -5.40
CA GLU A 3 19.45 -17.14 -4.14
C GLU A 3 20.38 -15.94 -3.83
N ARG A 4 20.93 -15.32 -4.90
CA ARG A 4 21.76 -14.11 -4.78
C ARG A 4 20.93 -12.84 -4.52
N LEU A 5 19.71 -12.78 -5.08
CA LEU A 5 18.82 -11.63 -4.93
C LEU A 5 18.10 -11.63 -3.59
N PHE A 6 17.63 -12.79 -3.12
CA PHE A 6 16.74 -12.89 -1.95
C PHE A 6 17.38 -13.54 -0.72
N LYS A 7 18.70 -13.91 -0.79
CA LYS A 7 19.46 -14.45 0.35
C LYS A 7 18.72 -15.61 1.06
N LEU A 8 18.16 -16.53 0.29
CA LEU A 8 17.30 -17.60 0.79
C LEU A 8 17.96 -18.44 1.90
N LYS A 9 19.26 -18.73 1.79
CA LYS A 9 20.01 -19.50 2.81
C LYS A 9 20.21 -18.70 4.10
N GLU A 10 20.48 -17.39 4.02
CA GLU A 10 20.61 -16.54 5.20
C GLU A 10 19.27 -16.43 5.96
N ASN A 11 18.15 -16.45 5.23
CA ASN A 11 16.81 -16.39 5.80
C ASN A 11 16.23 -17.76 6.18
N ASN A 12 17.01 -18.86 6.11
CA ASN A 12 16.58 -20.23 6.42
C ASN A 12 15.30 -20.65 5.67
N THR A 13 15.15 -20.23 4.42
CA THR A 13 13.97 -20.49 3.59
C THR A 13 14.35 -21.14 2.27
N ASN A 14 13.36 -21.59 1.52
CA ASN A 14 13.53 -22.14 0.19
C ASN A 14 12.49 -21.57 -0.79
N THR A 15 12.77 -21.68 -2.08
CA THR A 15 11.92 -21.13 -3.15
C THR A 15 10.46 -21.60 -3.05
N ARG A 16 10.21 -22.84 -2.67
CA ARG A 16 8.85 -23.37 -2.52
C ARG A 16 8.09 -22.70 -1.39
N THR A 17 8.74 -22.53 -0.25
CA THR A 17 8.16 -21.85 0.92
C THR A 17 7.85 -20.40 0.58
N GLU A 18 8.76 -19.69 -0.08
CA GLU A 18 8.54 -18.29 -0.49
C GLU A 18 7.37 -18.13 -1.46
N VAL A 19 7.27 -19.01 -2.46
CA VAL A 19 6.15 -18.97 -3.41
C VAL A 19 4.81 -19.26 -2.72
N VAL A 20 4.76 -20.27 -1.86
CA VAL A 20 3.53 -20.61 -1.10
C VAL A 20 3.15 -19.47 -0.15
N SER A 21 4.11 -18.91 0.58
CA SER A 21 3.87 -17.77 1.46
C SER A 21 3.39 -16.54 0.69
N GLY A 22 3.97 -16.27 -0.49
CA GLY A 22 3.53 -15.20 -1.37
C GLY A 22 2.10 -15.37 -1.86
N LEU A 23 1.70 -16.59 -2.23
CA LEU A 23 0.32 -16.91 -2.62
C LEU A 23 -0.66 -16.74 -1.45
N ILE A 24 -0.32 -17.23 -0.27
CA ILE A 24 -1.14 -17.03 0.93
C ILE A 24 -1.33 -15.55 1.23
N THR A 25 -0.25 -14.78 1.18
CA THR A 25 -0.28 -13.33 1.40
C THR A 25 -1.15 -12.63 0.35
N PHE A 26 -1.00 -13.00 -0.93
CA PHE A 26 -1.83 -12.47 -2.01
C PHE A 26 -3.31 -12.71 -1.78
N PHE A 27 -3.71 -13.95 -1.48
CA PHE A 27 -5.12 -14.27 -1.21
C PHE A 27 -5.63 -13.57 0.05
N SER A 28 -4.82 -13.48 1.10
CA SER A 28 -5.19 -12.78 2.33
C SER A 28 -5.40 -11.28 2.11
N MET A 29 -4.66 -10.68 1.18
CA MET A 29 -4.74 -9.24 0.88
C MET A 29 -5.68 -8.90 -0.28
N SER A 30 -6.16 -9.90 -1.03
CA SER A 30 -6.98 -9.65 -2.23
C SER A 30 -8.29 -8.92 -1.94
N TYR A 31 -8.86 -9.07 -0.72
CA TYR A 31 -10.05 -8.34 -0.33
C TYR A 31 -9.89 -6.81 -0.38
N ILE A 32 -8.67 -6.31 -0.18
CA ILE A 32 -8.39 -4.86 -0.17
C ILE A 32 -8.62 -4.22 -1.54
N LEU A 33 -8.48 -5.02 -2.62
CA LEU A 33 -8.74 -4.57 -4.00
C LEU A 33 -10.22 -4.25 -4.22
N VAL A 34 -11.10 -4.83 -3.44
CA VAL A 34 -12.55 -4.58 -3.51
C VAL A 34 -12.98 -3.55 -2.46
N VAL A 35 -12.52 -3.74 -1.22
CA VAL A 35 -12.97 -2.90 -0.10
C VAL A 35 -12.40 -1.48 -0.18
N ASN A 36 -11.15 -1.32 -0.59
CA ASN A 36 -10.54 0.02 -0.69
C ASN A 36 -11.26 0.92 -1.72
N PRO A 37 -11.52 0.48 -2.96
CA PRO A 37 -12.34 1.25 -3.90
C PRO A 37 -13.75 1.53 -3.39
N ALA A 38 -14.39 0.56 -2.73
CA ALA A 38 -15.73 0.75 -2.16
C ALA A 38 -15.76 1.85 -1.10
N VAL A 39 -14.78 1.87 -0.20
CA VAL A 39 -14.65 2.90 0.84
C VAL A 39 -14.38 4.29 0.24
N LEU A 40 -13.45 4.39 -0.69
CA LEU A 40 -13.08 5.68 -1.29
C LEU A 40 -14.12 6.20 -2.30
N SER A 41 -14.92 5.31 -2.89
CA SER A 41 -16.02 5.75 -3.75
C SER A 41 -17.11 6.49 -2.97
N ALA A 42 -17.28 6.20 -1.69
CA ALA A 42 -18.16 6.96 -0.81
C ALA A 42 -17.72 8.43 -0.64
N ALA A 43 -16.45 8.74 -0.89
CA ALA A 43 -15.92 10.11 -0.95
C ALA A 43 -16.13 10.81 -2.31
N GLY A 44 -16.84 10.18 -3.24
CA GLY A 44 -17.08 10.72 -4.59
C GLY A 44 -15.94 10.46 -5.58
N VAL A 45 -14.99 9.60 -5.26
CA VAL A 45 -13.91 9.21 -6.18
C VAL A 45 -14.43 8.12 -7.12
N PRO A 46 -14.23 8.20 -8.45
CA PRO A 46 -14.64 7.15 -9.38
C PRO A 46 -14.00 5.80 -9.04
N LEU A 47 -14.82 4.77 -8.89
CA LEU A 47 -14.42 3.44 -8.41
C LEU A 47 -13.33 2.80 -9.28
N ASP A 48 -13.44 2.92 -10.60
CA ASP A 48 -12.47 2.41 -11.58
C ASP A 48 -11.09 3.02 -11.40
N ARG A 49 -11.02 4.32 -11.12
CA ARG A 49 -9.75 5.03 -10.87
C ARG A 49 -9.12 4.61 -9.57
N VAL A 50 -9.92 4.46 -8.51
CA VAL A 50 -9.41 4.00 -7.21
C VAL A 50 -8.90 2.57 -7.32
N PHE A 51 -9.64 1.70 -8.01
CA PHE A 51 -9.24 0.32 -8.22
C PHE A 51 -7.88 0.23 -8.93
N THR A 52 -7.72 0.93 -10.05
CA THR A 52 -6.47 0.96 -10.80
C THR A 52 -5.32 1.56 -9.97
N ALA A 53 -5.56 2.67 -9.29
CA ALA A 53 -4.56 3.31 -8.43
C ALA A 53 -4.14 2.41 -7.27
N THR A 54 -5.09 1.67 -6.67
CA THR A 54 -4.79 0.72 -5.58
C THR A 54 -3.89 -0.41 -6.05
N ILE A 55 -4.18 -0.99 -7.23
CA ILE A 55 -3.32 -2.05 -7.81
C ILE A 55 -1.91 -1.53 -8.04
N ILE A 56 -1.77 -0.38 -8.69
CA ILE A 56 -0.46 0.21 -8.99
C ILE A 56 0.30 0.51 -7.70
N ALA A 57 -0.36 1.10 -6.71
CA ALA A 57 0.27 1.43 -5.43
C ALA A 57 0.77 0.19 -4.68
N ILE A 58 -0.04 -0.88 -4.63
CA ILE A 58 0.34 -2.15 -4.00
C ILE A 58 1.51 -2.79 -4.74
N LEU A 59 1.47 -2.85 -6.07
CA LEU A 59 2.54 -3.43 -6.88
C LEU A 59 3.85 -2.67 -6.70
N VAL A 60 3.83 -1.36 -6.87
CA VAL A 60 5.04 -0.53 -6.75
C VAL A 60 5.59 -0.57 -5.32
N GLY A 61 4.75 -0.39 -4.31
CA GLY A 61 5.17 -0.44 -2.91
C GLY A 61 5.76 -1.79 -2.51
N THR A 62 5.11 -2.88 -2.92
CA THR A 62 5.57 -4.24 -2.62
C THR A 62 6.87 -4.57 -3.37
N LEU A 63 7.01 -4.16 -4.64
CA LEU A 63 8.25 -4.34 -5.39
C LEU A 63 9.43 -3.57 -4.79
N ILE A 64 9.21 -2.34 -4.34
CA ILE A 64 10.24 -1.56 -3.65
C ILE A 64 10.66 -2.27 -2.35
N MET A 65 9.71 -2.76 -1.54
CA MET A 65 10.02 -3.51 -0.32
C MET A 65 10.78 -4.80 -0.63
N ALA A 66 10.37 -5.55 -1.64
CA ALA A 66 11.00 -6.81 -2.01
C ALA A 66 12.43 -6.62 -2.55
N LEU A 67 12.64 -5.60 -3.40
CA LEU A 67 13.92 -5.43 -4.12
C LEU A 67 14.89 -4.50 -3.38
N ALA A 68 14.42 -3.42 -2.77
CA ALA A 68 15.26 -2.44 -2.10
C ALA A 68 15.50 -2.79 -0.63
N ALA A 69 14.49 -3.24 0.08
CA ALA A 69 14.60 -3.59 1.50
C ALA A 69 14.84 -5.09 1.74
N ASN A 70 14.66 -5.94 0.72
CA ASN A 70 14.73 -7.40 0.82
C ASN A 70 13.85 -7.99 1.94
N TYR A 71 12.68 -7.39 2.15
CA TYR A 71 11.68 -7.86 3.12
C TYR A 71 10.46 -8.42 2.39
N PRO A 72 10.00 -9.64 2.75
CA PRO A 72 8.80 -10.27 2.16
C PRO A 72 7.51 -9.69 2.76
N ILE A 73 7.36 -8.37 2.71
CA ILE A 73 6.21 -7.65 3.27
C ILE A 73 5.42 -7.00 2.14
N VAL A 74 4.13 -7.27 2.09
CA VAL A 74 3.21 -6.59 1.17
C VAL A 74 2.85 -5.22 1.72
N VAL A 75 2.99 -4.20 0.88
CA VAL A 75 2.58 -2.83 1.19
C VAL A 75 1.20 -2.59 0.61
N ALA A 76 0.24 -2.28 1.48
CA ALA A 76 -1.14 -2.03 1.07
C ALA A 76 -1.72 -0.79 1.77
N PRO A 77 -2.73 -0.12 1.18
CA PRO A 77 -3.38 1.03 1.79
C PRO A 77 -4.00 0.72 3.15
N GLY A 78 -3.83 1.62 4.11
CA GLY A 78 -4.40 1.50 5.46
C GLY A 78 -5.89 1.82 5.48
N MET A 79 -6.74 0.85 5.81
CA MET A 79 -8.19 1.01 5.84
C MET A 79 -8.68 2.11 6.78
N GLY A 80 -8.03 2.27 7.94
CA GLY A 80 -8.41 3.29 8.92
C GLY A 80 -8.29 4.72 8.37
N ILE A 81 -7.18 5.01 7.70
CA ILE A 81 -6.94 6.32 7.08
C ILE A 81 -7.92 6.55 5.92
N ASN A 82 -8.19 5.52 5.12
CA ASN A 82 -9.11 5.61 3.99
C ASN A 82 -10.57 5.82 4.45
N SER A 83 -10.99 5.17 5.52
CA SER A 83 -12.32 5.38 6.12
C SER A 83 -12.45 6.80 6.70
N TYR A 84 -11.41 7.29 7.37
CA TYR A 84 -11.37 8.67 7.86
C TYR A 84 -11.43 9.68 6.72
N PHE A 85 -10.69 9.46 5.65
CA PHE A 85 -10.75 10.26 4.43
C PHE A 85 -12.16 10.30 3.84
N ALA A 86 -12.80 9.14 3.70
CA ALA A 86 -14.17 9.05 3.17
C ALA A 86 -15.18 9.80 4.05
N THR A 87 -15.06 9.67 5.38
CA THR A 87 -15.90 10.40 6.33
C THR A 87 -15.70 11.91 6.22
N LEU A 88 -14.45 12.38 6.17
CA LEU A 88 -14.16 13.80 5.98
C LEU A 88 -14.72 14.33 4.67
N ALA A 89 -14.59 13.62 3.57
CA ALA A 89 -15.15 14.02 2.29
C ALA A 89 -16.67 14.16 2.35
N ALA A 90 -17.35 13.23 3.04
CA ALA A 90 -18.79 13.24 3.18
C ALA A 90 -19.33 14.34 4.13
N THR A 91 -18.57 14.67 5.18
CA THR A 91 -19.07 15.58 6.26
C THR A 91 -18.61 17.02 6.08
N SER A 92 -17.42 17.26 5.54
CA SER A 92 -16.83 18.61 5.46
C SER A 92 -17.16 19.38 4.18
N GLY A 93 -17.78 18.74 3.19
CA GLY A 93 -18.08 19.37 1.91
C GLY A 93 -16.86 19.71 1.05
N TYR A 94 -15.65 19.30 1.48
CA TYR A 94 -14.44 19.47 0.70
C TYR A 94 -14.40 18.52 -0.50
N ASN A 95 -13.89 19.01 -1.62
CA ASN A 95 -13.67 18.17 -2.78
C ASN A 95 -12.60 17.11 -2.46
N TYR A 96 -12.83 15.87 -2.89
CA TYR A 96 -11.90 14.76 -2.70
C TYR A 96 -10.48 15.07 -3.22
N LYS A 97 -10.35 15.92 -4.25
CA LYS A 97 -9.05 16.34 -4.79
C LYS A 97 -8.24 17.15 -3.77
N THR A 98 -8.89 18.03 -3.02
CA THR A 98 -8.24 18.82 -1.95
C THR A 98 -7.76 17.91 -0.82
N LEU A 99 -8.60 16.94 -0.42
CA LEU A 99 -8.21 15.99 0.61
C LEU A 99 -7.07 15.07 0.17
N LEU A 100 -7.06 14.61 -1.09
CA LEU A 100 -5.94 13.85 -1.65
C LEU A 100 -4.64 14.66 -1.67
N ALA A 101 -4.70 15.94 -2.03
CA ALA A 101 -3.54 16.83 -1.99
C ALA A 101 -2.99 16.97 -0.56
N THR A 102 -3.87 17.10 0.44
CA THR A 102 -3.47 17.16 1.85
C THR A 102 -2.80 15.86 2.31
N CYS A 103 -3.35 14.70 1.94
CA CYS A 103 -2.74 13.41 2.23
C CYS A 103 -1.36 13.27 1.57
N PHE A 104 -1.22 13.73 0.33
CA PHE A 104 0.06 13.71 -0.38
C PHE A 104 1.11 14.60 0.31
N LEU A 105 0.75 15.81 0.70
CA LEU A 105 1.64 16.70 1.46
C LEU A 105 2.06 16.07 2.79
N GLY A 106 1.13 15.46 3.51
CA GLY A 106 1.42 14.72 4.75
C GLY A 106 2.41 13.58 4.53
N ALA A 107 2.24 12.80 3.45
CA ALA A 107 3.16 11.74 3.09
C ALA A 107 4.56 12.27 2.76
N VAL A 108 4.68 13.37 2.01
CA VAL A 108 5.96 14.01 1.69
C VAL A 108 6.66 14.49 2.96
N ILE A 109 5.95 15.16 3.87
CA ILE A 109 6.48 15.60 5.16
C ILE A 109 6.98 14.39 5.98
N PHE A 110 6.20 13.31 6.01
CA PHE A 110 6.59 12.09 6.72
C PHE A 110 7.88 11.47 6.15
N VAL A 111 8.02 11.42 4.83
CA VAL A 111 9.24 10.92 4.17
C VAL A 111 10.44 11.80 4.51
N ILE A 112 10.30 13.13 4.47
CA ILE A 112 11.37 14.07 4.83
C ILE A 112 11.79 13.87 6.29
N LEU A 113 10.84 13.78 7.23
CA LEU A 113 11.13 13.54 8.64
C LEU A 113 11.80 12.19 8.88
N SER A 114 11.36 11.16 8.17
CA SER A 114 11.98 9.82 8.24
C SER A 114 13.41 9.82 7.71
N ALA A 115 13.69 10.56 6.64
CA ALA A 115 15.04 10.66 6.04
C ALA A 115 16.01 11.48 6.91
N THR A 116 15.53 12.46 7.67
CA THR A 116 16.36 13.34 8.51
C THR A 116 16.85 12.73 9.82
N LYS A 117 16.65 11.42 10.06
CA LYS A 117 17.08 10.74 11.32
C LYS A 117 16.65 11.48 12.59
N PHE A 118 15.53 12.14 12.58
CA PHE A 118 14.97 12.76 13.78
C PHE A 118 14.47 11.65 14.71
N ARG A 119 15.39 11.16 15.54
CA ARG A 119 15.16 10.11 16.54
C ARG A 119 15.35 10.70 17.91
#